data_a622b83ed6e0665312061b2b8329d3a8
#
_entry.id   a622b83ed6e0665312061b2b8329d3a8
#
_cell.length_a   1.000
_cell.length_b   1.000
_cell.length_c   1.000
_cell.angle_alpha   90.00
_cell.angle_beta   90.00
_cell.angle_gamma   90.00
#
_symmetry.space_group_name_H-M   'P 1'
#
loop_
_entity.id
_entity.type
_entity.pdbx_description
1 polymer ?
#
loop_
_entity_poly.entity_id
_entity_poly.type
_entity_poly.pdbx_seq_one_letter_code
_entity_poly.pdbx_strand_id
1 'polypeptide(L)'
;MKRKTKQIIITSIYLAVAIGSCYLVYKVFFGPSCHDGRQNGMEKGIDCGGSCPQQCLNGPELKNLQLGSVSVIEYKERFDVALEVTNINGQFGFGEVAYEVALYSGEEKVGRREGKIYLLPNETRYLIETGIECQAFPDKAKVYIQSGEWQEFTKEERPKLEILNKSFGYKKVAGNFFEVNLQVANRSSYDFLTVDIDAVVKDKSGKVLAVSKANLNSVKSGEVRDFRFFWPEAFEGQAQLVEIKAQSNVFDLKNLYSK
;
A
#
# COMPACT_ATOMS: atom_id res chain seq x y z
N MET A 1 51.79 38.40 47.75
CA MET A 1 51.38 37.90 46.43
C MET A 1 51.70 38.96 45.39
N LYS A 2 52.46 38.65 44.32
CA LYS A 2 52.89 39.62 43.31
C LYS A 2 51.67 40.09 42.50
N ARG A 3 51.65 41.36 42.13
CA ARG A 3 50.52 42.01 41.38
C ARG A 3 50.03 41.19 40.18
N LYS A 4 50.95 40.58 39.42
CA LYS A 4 50.65 39.71 38.28
C LYS A 4 49.88 38.45 38.66
N THR A 5 50.21 37.83 39.84
CA THR A 5 49.51 36.64 40.34
C THR A 5 48.06 36.93 40.73
N LYS A 6 47.77 38.10 41.32
CA LYS A 6 46.42 38.56 41.60
C LYS A 6 45.59 38.78 40.34
N GLN A 7 46.20 39.39 39.35
CA GLN A 7 45.54 39.62 38.06
C GLN A 7 45.16 38.28 37.36
N ILE A 8 46.06 37.31 37.32
CA ILE A 8 45.80 35.99 36.74
C ILE A 8 44.64 35.29 37.44
N ILE A 9 44.64 35.29 38.78
CA ILE A 9 43.56 34.65 39.58
C ILE A 9 42.21 35.31 39.29
N ILE A 10 42.17 36.67 39.29
CA ILE A 10 40.91 37.38 39.00
C ILE A 10 40.42 37.09 37.59
N THR A 11 41.29 37.13 36.59
CA THR A 11 40.94 36.84 35.18
C THR A 11 40.44 35.41 35.03
N SER A 12 41.07 34.42 35.69
CA SER A 12 40.65 33.03 35.68
C SER A 12 39.26 32.84 36.30
N ILE A 13 38.92 33.55 37.37
CA ILE A 13 37.60 33.51 38.00
C ILE A 13 36.55 34.10 37.05
N TYR A 14 36.79 35.23 36.43
CA TYR A 14 35.86 35.82 35.46
C TYR A 14 35.65 34.91 34.25
N LEU A 15 36.70 34.27 33.74
CA LEU A 15 36.63 33.34 32.64
C LEU A 15 35.77 32.10 33.00
N ALA A 16 36.01 31.56 34.20
CA ALA A 16 35.20 30.42 34.69
C ALA A 16 33.72 30.76 34.87
N VAL A 17 33.41 31.97 35.40
CA VAL A 17 32.04 32.45 35.52
C VAL A 17 31.41 32.67 34.14
N ALA A 18 32.13 33.22 33.19
CA ALA A 18 31.61 33.41 31.81
C ALA A 18 31.31 32.07 31.12
N ILE A 19 32.24 31.10 31.20
CA ILE A 19 32.02 29.76 30.63
C ILE A 19 30.84 29.06 31.35
N GLY A 20 30.71 29.14 32.64
CA GLY A 20 29.59 28.58 33.40
C GLY A 20 28.25 29.20 33.02
N SER A 21 28.22 30.52 32.83
CA SER A 21 27.02 31.24 32.37
C SER A 21 26.63 30.85 30.96
N CYS A 22 27.57 30.77 30.01
CA CYS A 22 27.33 30.31 28.66
C CYS A 22 26.80 28.86 28.64
N TYR A 23 27.36 27.97 29.48
CA TYR A 23 26.89 26.59 29.57
C TYR A 23 25.45 26.51 30.11
N LEU A 24 25.11 27.32 31.14
CA LEU A 24 23.78 27.38 31.69
C LEU A 24 22.75 27.90 30.63
N VAL A 25 23.12 28.97 29.94
CA VAL A 25 22.27 29.52 28.84
C VAL A 25 22.08 28.46 27.74
N TYR A 26 23.14 27.78 27.34
CA TYR A 26 23.06 26.71 26.35
C TYR A 26 22.13 25.58 26.84
N LYS A 27 22.24 25.13 28.06
CA LYS A 27 21.39 24.09 28.64
C LYS A 27 19.90 24.49 28.72
N VAL A 28 19.62 25.75 29.04
CA VAL A 28 18.24 26.27 29.17
C VAL A 28 17.57 26.45 27.81
N PHE A 29 18.30 26.93 26.79
CA PHE A 29 17.72 27.27 25.50
C PHE A 29 17.86 26.17 24.44
N PHE A 30 18.84 25.26 24.59
CA PHE A 30 19.14 24.21 23.60
C PHE A 30 19.19 22.80 24.22
N GLY A 31 18.90 22.66 25.52
CA GLY A 31 18.83 21.37 26.20
C GLY A 31 17.59 20.58 25.73
N PRO A 32 17.60 19.25 25.97
CA PRO A 32 16.44 18.40 25.69
C PRO A 32 15.17 18.90 26.38
N SER A 33 14.08 18.99 25.63
CA SER A 33 12.79 19.51 26.13
C SER A 33 11.65 18.66 25.61
N CYS A 34 10.67 18.37 26.44
CA CYS A 34 9.47 17.63 26.09
C CYS A 34 8.50 18.38 25.13
N HIS A 35 8.96 19.44 24.48
CA HIS A 35 8.13 20.26 23.56
C HIS A 35 8.99 20.85 22.42
N ASP A 36 10.10 20.19 22.06
CA ASP A 36 10.99 20.71 21.01
C ASP A 36 10.82 19.99 19.66
N GLY A 37 9.89 19.05 19.56
CA GLY A 37 9.61 18.28 18.35
C GLY A 37 10.72 17.29 17.98
N ARG A 38 11.57 16.91 18.91
CA ARG A 38 12.69 15.98 18.67
C ARG A 38 12.75 14.93 19.77
N GLN A 39 12.98 13.69 19.38
CA GLN A 39 13.26 12.65 20.37
C GLN A 39 14.71 12.81 20.89
N ASN A 40 14.86 13.31 22.13
CA ASN A 40 16.15 13.55 22.75
C ASN A 40 16.09 13.31 24.28
N GLY A 41 17.21 13.48 24.98
CA GLY A 41 17.27 13.27 26.42
C GLY A 41 16.90 11.84 26.83
N MET A 42 15.88 11.68 27.70
CA MET A 42 15.36 10.39 28.18
C MET A 42 13.97 10.09 27.67
N GLU A 43 13.56 10.69 26.57
CA GLU A 43 12.28 10.46 25.92
C GLU A 43 12.18 9.08 25.27
N LYS A 44 11.00 8.45 25.33
CA LYS A 44 10.70 7.20 24.64
C LYS A 44 10.19 7.41 23.22
N GLY A 45 9.64 8.58 22.93
CA GLY A 45 9.20 9.05 21.63
C GLY A 45 9.35 10.56 21.56
N ILE A 46 8.99 11.20 20.46
CA ILE A 46 9.06 12.65 20.28
C ILE A 46 8.16 13.31 21.32
N ASP A 47 8.73 14.15 22.18
CA ASP A 47 8.06 14.92 23.24
C ASP A 47 7.21 14.08 24.21
N CYS A 48 7.53 12.77 24.38
CA CYS A 48 6.72 11.89 25.22
C CYS A 48 7.50 10.76 25.90
N GLY A 49 6.98 10.27 27.01
CA GLY A 49 7.51 9.15 27.78
C GLY A 49 8.86 9.45 28.46
N GLY A 50 9.40 8.48 29.19
CA GLY A 50 10.63 8.67 29.94
C GLY A 50 10.49 9.71 31.04
N SER A 51 11.20 10.83 30.93
CA SER A 51 11.12 11.96 31.87
C SER A 51 10.00 12.95 31.58
N CYS A 52 9.31 12.81 30.42
CA CYS A 52 8.24 13.72 30.02
C CYS A 52 6.92 13.37 30.72
N PRO A 53 6.15 14.40 31.14
CA PRO A 53 4.84 14.21 31.78
C PRO A 53 3.85 13.52 30.84
N GLN A 54 3.96 13.76 29.54
CA GLN A 54 3.10 13.16 28.53
C GLN A 54 3.57 11.73 28.26
N GLN A 55 2.70 10.77 28.46
CA GLN A 55 2.95 9.40 28.05
C GLN A 55 2.92 9.30 26.54
N CYS A 56 3.89 8.58 25.94
CA CYS A 56 3.77 8.22 24.55
C CYS A 56 2.50 7.38 24.40
N LEU A 57 1.59 7.84 23.56
CA LEU A 57 0.56 6.96 23.05
C LEU A 57 1.33 5.89 22.27
N ASN A 58 1.37 4.66 22.80
CA ASN A 58 1.83 3.53 22.02
C ASN A 58 0.92 3.50 20.80
N GLY A 59 1.42 3.91 19.66
CA GLY A 59 0.69 3.75 18.40
C GLY A 59 0.33 2.27 18.27
N PRO A 60 -0.73 1.93 17.54
CA PRO A 60 -1.12 0.55 17.33
C PRO A 60 0.07 -0.24 16.81
N GLU A 61 0.30 -1.43 17.35
CA GLU A 61 1.30 -2.34 16.85
C GLU A 61 0.88 -2.84 15.47
N LEU A 62 1.39 -2.17 14.43
CA LEU A 62 1.04 -2.46 13.04
C LEU A 62 1.89 -3.61 12.51
N LYS A 63 1.22 -4.57 11.90
CA LYS A 63 1.83 -5.73 11.27
C LYS A 63 2.11 -5.45 9.80
N ASN A 64 3.20 -6.01 9.30
CA ASN A 64 3.54 -5.92 7.87
C ASN A 64 2.47 -6.57 7.00
N LEU A 65 2.34 -6.10 5.75
CA LEU A 65 1.52 -6.74 4.75
C LEU A 65 2.00 -8.17 4.48
N GLN A 66 1.05 -9.08 4.31
CA GLN A 66 1.34 -10.45 3.88
C GLN A 66 1.25 -10.51 2.35
N LEU A 67 2.30 -11.04 1.72
CA LEU A 67 2.37 -11.23 0.28
C LEU A 67 2.20 -12.72 -0.03
N GLY A 68 1.26 -13.03 -0.92
CA GLY A 68 1.07 -14.36 -1.47
C GLY A 68 2.13 -14.72 -2.51
N SER A 69 1.98 -15.88 -3.12
CA SER A 69 2.85 -16.34 -4.21
C SER A 69 2.67 -15.44 -5.42
N VAL A 70 3.79 -15.05 -6.04
CA VAL A 70 3.78 -14.29 -7.29
C VAL A 70 3.57 -15.24 -8.46
N SER A 71 2.55 -14.96 -9.27
CA SER A 71 2.29 -15.64 -10.55
C SER A 71 2.78 -14.78 -11.70
N VAL A 72 3.56 -15.38 -12.59
CA VAL A 72 3.98 -14.77 -13.86
C VAL A 72 3.26 -15.52 -14.97
N ILE A 73 2.52 -14.79 -15.81
CA ILE A 73 1.71 -15.34 -16.89
C ILE A 73 2.20 -14.73 -18.19
N GLU A 74 2.57 -15.55 -19.15
CA GLU A 74 2.87 -15.10 -20.50
C GLU A 74 1.58 -14.91 -21.30
N TYR A 75 1.47 -13.74 -21.94
CA TYR A 75 0.38 -13.43 -22.83
C TYR A 75 0.87 -12.53 -23.97
N LYS A 76 0.90 -13.05 -25.22
CA LYS A 76 1.32 -12.32 -26.44
C LYS A 76 2.70 -11.67 -26.31
N GLU A 77 3.72 -12.45 -26.00
CA GLU A 77 5.11 -11.98 -25.84
C GLU A 77 5.31 -10.91 -24.75
N ARG A 78 4.28 -10.71 -23.91
CA ARG A 78 4.31 -9.87 -22.74
C ARG A 78 3.99 -10.69 -21.52
N PHE A 79 4.25 -10.14 -20.35
CA PHE A 79 4.07 -10.83 -19.09
C PHE A 79 3.11 -10.09 -18.19
N ASP A 80 2.15 -10.84 -17.67
CA ASP A 80 1.27 -10.38 -16.61
C ASP A 80 1.77 -10.92 -15.28
N VAL A 81 1.59 -10.15 -14.22
CA VAL A 81 1.97 -10.54 -12.86
C VAL A 81 0.79 -10.36 -11.94
N ALA A 82 0.54 -11.35 -11.10
CA ALA A 82 -0.45 -11.28 -10.05
C ALA A 82 0.03 -11.89 -8.75
N LEU A 83 -0.33 -11.27 -7.63
CA LEU A 83 -0.18 -11.84 -6.30
C LEU A 83 -1.28 -11.31 -5.38
N GLU A 84 -1.56 -12.05 -4.32
CA GLU A 84 -2.41 -11.55 -3.25
C GLU A 84 -1.61 -10.71 -2.28
N VAL A 85 -2.17 -9.57 -1.88
CA VAL A 85 -1.64 -8.70 -0.82
C VAL A 85 -2.70 -8.61 0.26
N THR A 86 -2.34 -8.99 1.48
CA THR A 86 -3.25 -9.00 2.62
C THR A 86 -2.79 -8.02 3.68
N ASN A 87 -3.68 -7.13 4.06
CA ASN A 87 -3.55 -6.29 5.23
C ASN A 87 -4.29 -6.94 6.41
N ILE A 88 -3.55 -7.38 7.42
CA ILE A 88 -4.10 -8.03 8.62
C ILE A 88 -4.36 -7.06 9.78
N ASN A 89 -4.16 -5.76 9.56
CA ASN A 89 -4.42 -4.73 10.56
C ASN A 89 -5.91 -4.35 10.57
N GLY A 90 -6.57 -4.50 11.70
CA GLY A 90 -8.03 -4.39 11.81
C GLY A 90 -8.60 -2.99 11.63
N GLN A 91 -7.81 -1.95 11.94
CA GLN A 91 -8.25 -0.56 11.94
C GLN A 91 -7.43 0.34 11.00
N PHE A 92 -6.31 -0.15 10.47
CA PHE A 92 -5.39 0.65 9.67
C PHE A 92 -5.23 0.07 8.27
N GLY A 93 -5.14 0.95 7.30
CA GLY A 93 -4.90 0.61 5.91
C GLY A 93 -4.01 1.64 5.22
N PHE A 94 -3.89 1.53 3.90
CA PHE A 94 -3.20 2.49 3.05
C PHE A 94 -4.18 3.07 2.05
N GLY A 95 -4.27 4.39 2.00
CA GLY A 95 -4.99 5.09 0.94
C GLY A 95 -4.24 5.03 -0.40
N GLU A 96 -2.91 4.99 -0.32
CA GLU A 96 -2.02 4.80 -1.46
C GLU A 96 -0.66 4.32 -0.96
N VAL A 97 -0.13 3.27 -1.58
CA VAL A 97 1.25 2.82 -1.39
C VAL A 97 1.83 2.42 -2.74
N ALA A 98 3.04 2.90 -3.02
CA ALA A 98 3.74 2.59 -4.26
C ALA A 98 4.37 1.19 -4.19
N TYR A 99 4.47 0.54 -5.35
CA TYR A 99 5.17 -0.73 -5.50
C TYR A 99 5.95 -0.80 -6.81
N GLU A 100 6.92 -1.70 -6.87
CA GLU A 100 7.60 -2.13 -8.09
C GLU A 100 7.39 -3.63 -8.27
N VAL A 101 6.99 -4.04 -9.46
CA VAL A 101 7.07 -5.42 -9.95
C VAL A 101 8.31 -5.52 -10.80
N ALA A 102 9.22 -6.42 -10.45
CA ALA A 102 10.46 -6.67 -11.18
C ALA A 102 10.52 -8.13 -11.66
N LEU A 103 10.74 -8.32 -12.95
CA LEU A 103 10.89 -9.63 -13.58
C LEU A 103 12.37 -9.90 -13.83
N TYR A 104 12.79 -11.15 -13.59
CA TYR A 104 14.17 -11.56 -13.66
C TYR A 104 14.33 -12.79 -14.56
N SER A 105 15.46 -12.86 -15.25
CA SER A 105 15.99 -14.05 -15.90
C SER A 105 17.32 -14.39 -15.21
N GLY A 106 17.35 -15.45 -14.42
CA GLY A 106 18.42 -15.68 -13.46
C GLY A 106 18.54 -14.55 -12.44
N GLU A 107 19.66 -13.84 -12.44
CA GLU A 107 19.89 -12.67 -11.56
C GLU A 107 19.71 -11.33 -12.27
N GLU A 108 19.49 -11.33 -13.58
CA GLU A 108 19.31 -10.13 -14.38
C GLU A 108 17.85 -9.66 -14.34
N LYS A 109 17.63 -8.35 -14.08
CA LYS A 109 16.31 -7.72 -14.18
C LYS A 109 15.99 -7.45 -15.65
N VAL A 110 15.03 -8.18 -16.20
CA VAL A 110 14.66 -8.12 -17.63
C VAL A 110 13.40 -7.33 -17.91
N GLY A 111 12.61 -7.03 -16.89
CA GLY A 111 11.39 -6.22 -17.01
C GLY A 111 11.01 -5.60 -15.68
N ARG A 112 10.27 -4.50 -15.73
CA ARG A 112 9.72 -3.84 -14.53
C ARG A 112 8.42 -3.09 -14.82
N ARG A 113 7.61 -2.96 -13.78
CA ARG A 113 6.43 -2.10 -13.76
C ARG A 113 6.30 -1.47 -12.38
N GLU A 114 6.05 -0.18 -12.35
CA GLU A 114 5.74 0.56 -11.12
C GLU A 114 4.25 0.88 -11.08
N GLY A 115 3.69 0.89 -9.88
CA GLY A 115 2.28 1.18 -9.69
C GLY A 115 1.98 1.62 -8.26
N LYS A 116 0.70 1.84 -8.00
CA LYS A 116 0.17 2.20 -6.69
C LYS A 116 -1.01 1.30 -6.35
N ILE A 117 -1.14 0.97 -5.08
CA ILE A 117 -2.22 0.15 -4.54
C ILE A 117 -2.72 0.78 -3.25
N TYR A 118 -4.01 0.66 -2.98
CA TYR A 118 -4.59 0.93 -1.66
C TYR A 118 -5.02 -0.39 -1.02
N LEU A 119 -5.08 -0.42 0.29
CA LEU A 119 -5.48 -1.59 1.05
C LEU A 119 -6.31 -1.15 2.25
N LEU A 120 -7.55 -1.59 2.32
CA LEU A 120 -8.40 -1.37 3.47
C LEU A 120 -7.97 -2.28 4.64
N PRO A 121 -8.37 -1.98 5.88
CA PRO A 121 -8.11 -2.85 7.02
C PRO A 121 -8.71 -4.25 6.82
N ASN A 122 -8.03 -5.30 7.26
CA ASN A 122 -8.47 -6.70 7.12
C ASN A 122 -8.91 -7.06 5.68
N GLU A 123 -8.19 -6.55 4.69
CA GLU A 123 -8.48 -6.79 3.29
C GLU A 123 -7.40 -7.63 2.62
N THR A 124 -7.84 -8.55 1.76
CA THR A 124 -6.99 -9.24 0.78
C THR A 124 -7.43 -8.82 -0.60
N ARG A 125 -6.51 -8.27 -1.39
CA ARG A 125 -6.75 -7.94 -2.79
C ARG A 125 -5.65 -8.48 -3.70
N TYR A 126 -5.91 -8.52 -4.99
CA TYR A 126 -4.90 -8.80 -5.98
C TYR A 126 -4.12 -7.53 -6.33
N LEU A 127 -2.79 -7.65 -6.37
CA LEU A 127 -1.94 -6.74 -7.10
C LEU A 127 -1.73 -7.36 -8.47
N ILE A 128 -2.21 -6.69 -9.51
CA ILE A 128 -2.16 -7.16 -10.90
C ILE A 128 -1.43 -6.12 -11.73
N GLU A 129 -0.43 -6.56 -12.48
CA GLU A 129 0.19 -5.79 -13.57
C GLU A 129 0.13 -6.58 -14.85
N THR A 130 -0.29 -5.93 -15.93
CA THR A 130 -0.48 -6.56 -17.24
C THR A 130 0.40 -5.93 -18.31
N GLY A 131 0.79 -6.73 -19.28
CA GLY A 131 1.47 -6.27 -20.48
C GLY A 131 2.89 -5.76 -20.23
N ILE A 132 3.64 -6.39 -19.30
CA ILE A 132 5.03 -6.01 -19.02
C ILE A 132 5.91 -6.53 -20.16
N GLU A 133 6.65 -5.64 -20.79
CA GLU A 133 7.64 -5.96 -21.81
C GLU A 133 8.95 -6.38 -21.13
N CYS A 134 9.56 -7.48 -21.59
CA CYS A 134 10.80 -7.99 -21.06
C CYS A 134 11.84 -8.13 -22.17
N GLN A 135 13.10 -7.88 -21.84
CA GLN A 135 14.24 -8.01 -22.77
C GLN A 135 14.64 -9.48 -22.98
N ALA A 136 14.30 -10.36 -22.06
CA ALA A 136 14.47 -11.80 -22.10
C ALA A 136 13.32 -12.50 -21.39
N PHE A 137 13.16 -13.79 -21.57
CA PHE A 137 12.12 -14.59 -20.91
C PHE A 137 12.36 -14.61 -19.38
N PRO A 138 11.42 -14.15 -18.56
CA PRO A 138 11.57 -14.14 -17.11
C PRO A 138 11.28 -15.53 -16.51
N ASP A 139 12.10 -15.96 -15.57
CA ASP A 139 11.90 -17.19 -14.80
C ASP A 139 11.31 -16.92 -13.41
N LYS A 140 11.39 -15.68 -12.93
CA LYS A 140 10.84 -15.27 -11.62
C LYS A 140 10.43 -13.79 -11.61
N ALA A 141 9.53 -13.46 -10.69
CA ALA A 141 9.17 -12.08 -10.38
C ALA A 141 9.31 -11.80 -8.89
N LYS A 142 9.64 -10.56 -8.56
CA LYS A 142 9.62 -10.04 -7.19
C LYS A 142 8.77 -8.78 -7.16
N VAL A 143 8.06 -8.60 -6.05
CA VAL A 143 7.27 -7.39 -5.81
C VAL A 143 7.81 -6.70 -4.58
N TYR A 144 8.12 -5.43 -4.74
CA TYR A 144 8.62 -4.56 -3.68
C TYR A 144 7.55 -3.51 -3.38
N ILE A 145 6.92 -3.61 -2.21
CA ILE A 145 6.00 -2.60 -1.73
C ILE A 145 6.81 -1.59 -0.93
N GLN A 146 6.71 -0.32 -1.28
CA GLN A 146 7.40 0.74 -0.58
C GLN A 146 6.74 0.99 0.79
N SER A 147 7.47 1.66 1.69
CA SER A 147 6.86 2.12 2.93
C SER A 147 5.80 3.17 2.62
N GLY A 148 4.60 2.97 3.13
CA GLY A 148 3.49 3.90 3.02
C GLY A 148 3.09 4.44 4.40
N GLU A 149 2.27 5.47 4.39
CA GLU A 149 1.67 6.00 5.60
C GLU A 149 0.40 5.22 5.96
N TRP A 150 0.40 4.62 7.15
CA TRP A 150 -0.78 3.95 7.68
C TRP A 150 -1.84 4.97 8.06
N GLN A 151 -3.05 4.75 7.59
CA GLN A 151 -4.22 5.59 7.87
C GLN A 151 -5.23 4.81 8.69
N GLU A 152 -5.75 5.43 9.74
CA GLU A 152 -6.82 4.84 10.52
C GLU A 152 -8.12 4.86 9.71
N PHE A 153 -8.84 3.76 9.74
CA PHE A 153 -10.14 3.65 9.09
C PHE A 153 -11.24 4.18 10.00
N THR A 154 -11.67 5.40 9.73
CA THR A 154 -12.68 6.13 10.53
C THR A 154 -14.05 6.18 9.88
N LYS A 155 -14.26 5.48 8.75
CA LYS A 155 -15.55 5.47 8.06
C LYS A 155 -16.55 4.58 8.80
N GLU A 156 -17.79 5.03 8.85
CA GLU A 156 -18.90 4.29 9.47
C GLU A 156 -19.20 2.98 8.75
N GLU A 157 -19.01 2.96 7.45
CA GLU A 157 -19.32 1.82 6.59
C GLU A 157 -18.16 1.50 5.65
N ARG A 158 -17.84 0.20 5.52
CA ARG A 158 -16.94 -0.31 4.48
C ARG A 158 -17.67 -0.42 3.14
N PRO A 159 -16.95 -0.32 2.00
CA PRO A 159 -17.55 -0.62 0.70
C PRO A 159 -18.20 -2.00 0.70
N LYS A 160 -19.46 -2.07 0.31
CA LYS A 160 -20.22 -3.33 0.12
C LYS A 160 -20.46 -3.50 -1.38
N LEU A 161 -19.48 -4.07 -2.06
CA LEU A 161 -19.53 -4.36 -3.48
C LEU A 161 -19.71 -5.86 -3.67
N GLU A 162 -20.77 -6.27 -4.34
CA GLU A 162 -21.12 -7.68 -4.55
C GLU A 162 -20.99 -8.04 -6.02
N ILE A 163 -20.46 -9.24 -6.28
CA ILE A 163 -20.43 -9.83 -7.63
C ILE A 163 -21.61 -10.77 -7.77
N LEU A 164 -22.46 -10.46 -8.74
CA LEU A 164 -23.68 -11.22 -9.04
C LEU A 164 -23.58 -11.85 -10.42
N ASN A 165 -24.35 -12.92 -10.66
CA ASN A 165 -24.59 -13.54 -11.96
C ASN A 165 -23.31 -13.81 -12.78
N LYS A 166 -22.24 -14.25 -12.10
CA LYS A 166 -20.97 -14.55 -12.75
C LYS A 166 -21.07 -15.82 -13.61
N SER A 167 -20.71 -15.68 -14.88
CA SER A 167 -20.54 -16.78 -15.82
C SER A 167 -19.27 -16.59 -16.63
N PHE A 168 -18.62 -17.67 -17.05
CA PHE A 168 -17.40 -17.61 -17.83
C PHE A 168 -17.26 -18.79 -18.78
N GLY A 169 -16.45 -18.65 -19.78
CA GLY A 169 -16.14 -19.75 -20.68
C GLY A 169 -15.50 -19.32 -22.00
N TYR A 170 -15.02 -20.32 -22.71
CA TYR A 170 -14.52 -20.16 -24.07
C TYR A 170 -15.68 -20.02 -25.06
N LYS A 171 -15.52 -19.14 -26.02
CA LYS A 171 -16.44 -18.92 -27.15
C LYS A 171 -15.71 -19.17 -28.47
N LYS A 172 -16.38 -19.84 -29.38
CA LYS A 172 -15.84 -20.19 -30.69
C LYS A 172 -16.47 -19.36 -31.84
N VAL A 173 -17.09 -18.25 -31.53
CA VAL A 173 -17.73 -17.38 -32.55
C VAL A 173 -16.67 -16.36 -32.99
N ALA A 174 -16.33 -16.37 -34.27
CA ALA A 174 -15.34 -15.48 -34.89
C ALA A 174 -13.92 -15.54 -34.27
N GLY A 175 -13.51 -16.70 -33.72
CA GLY A 175 -12.22 -16.94 -33.05
C GLY A 175 -12.40 -17.67 -31.72
N ASN A 176 -11.30 -18.10 -31.14
CA ASN A 176 -11.30 -18.65 -29.77
C ASN A 176 -10.98 -17.52 -28.81
N PHE A 177 -11.95 -17.11 -28.01
CA PHE A 177 -11.75 -16.14 -26.96
C PHE A 177 -12.34 -16.64 -25.62
N PHE A 178 -11.89 -16.03 -24.54
CA PHE A 178 -12.44 -16.29 -23.21
C PHE A 178 -13.15 -15.04 -22.70
N GLU A 179 -14.32 -15.22 -22.11
CA GLU A 179 -15.06 -14.13 -21.52
C GLU A 179 -15.55 -14.48 -20.12
N VAL A 180 -15.68 -13.46 -19.30
CA VAL A 180 -16.32 -13.50 -17.98
C VAL A 180 -17.38 -12.42 -17.96
N ASN A 181 -18.64 -12.82 -17.85
CA ASN A 181 -19.77 -11.90 -17.69
C ASN A 181 -20.17 -11.89 -16.21
N LEU A 182 -20.45 -10.72 -15.68
CA LEU A 182 -20.82 -10.53 -14.27
C LEU A 182 -21.64 -9.26 -14.10
N GLN A 183 -22.22 -9.12 -12.91
CA GLN A 183 -22.80 -7.87 -12.44
C GLN A 183 -22.08 -7.41 -11.20
N VAL A 184 -21.85 -6.10 -11.08
CA VAL A 184 -21.33 -5.46 -9.87
C VAL A 184 -22.45 -4.67 -9.23
N ALA A 185 -22.79 -5.00 -7.98
CA ALA A 185 -23.81 -4.30 -7.22
C ALA A 185 -23.13 -3.48 -6.11
N ASN A 186 -23.42 -2.19 -6.05
CA ASN A 186 -23.04 -1.32 -4.95
C ASN A 186 -24.12 -1.35 -3.87
N ARG A 187 -23.86 -2.06 -2.77
CA ARG A 187 -24.76 -2.15 -1.60
C ARG A 187 -24.36 -1.18 -0.48
N SER A 188 -23.38 -0.30 -0.75
CA SER A 188 -22.97 0.73 0.20
C SER A 188 -23.95 1.90 0.22
N SER A 189 -23.88 2.72 1.28
CA SER A 189 -24.55 4.02 1.33
C SER A 189 -23.86 5.10 0.47
N TYR A 190 -22.64 4.83 -0.01
CA TYR A 190 -21.83 5.75 -0.81
C TYR A 190 -22.03 5.55 -2.30
N ASP A 191 -22.01 6.66 -3.05
CA ASP A 191 -21.76 6.66 -4.49
C ASP A 191 -20.22 6.67 -4.70
N PHE A 192 -19.71 5.81 -5.59
CA PHE A 192 -18.28 5.75 -5.89
C PHE A 192 -17.97 6.35 -7.27
N LEU A 193 -16.95 7.21 -7.32
CA LEU A 193 -16.43 7.70 -8.59
C LEU A 193 -15.76 6.56 -9.37
N THR A 194 -15.02 5.71 -8.68
CA THR A 194 -14.30 4.59 -9.26
C THR A 194 -14.45 3.34 -8.39
N VAL A 195 -14.78 2.24 -9.03
CA VAL A 195 -14.76 0.89 -8.46
C VAL A 195 -13.78 0.07 -9.27
N ASP A 196 -12.73 -0.42 -8.63
CA ASP A 196 -11.75 -1.33 -9.22
C ASP A 196 -12.35 -2.74 -9.30
N ILE A 197 -12.11 -3.44 -10.41
CA ILE A 197 -12.51 -4.83 -10.59
C ILE A 197 -11.29 -5.62 -11.04
N ASP A 198 -10.93 -6.60 -10.26
CA ASP A 198 -9.83 -7.53 -10.52
C ASP A 198 -10.40 -8.89 -10.92
N ALA A 199 -9.85 -9.51 -11.96
CA ALA A 199 -10.19 -10.85 -12.40
C ALA A 199 -8.96 -11.75 -12.45
N VAL A 200 -9.05 -12.93 -11.83
CA VAL A 200 -8.02 -13.96 -11.84
C VAL A 200 -8.65 -15.27 -12.28
N VAL A 201 -8.15 -15.80 -13.39
CA VAL A 201 -8.59 -17.08 -13.96
C VAL A 201 -7.63 -18.17 -13.53
N LYS A 202 -8.14 -19.25 -12.96
CA LYS A 202 -7.33 -20.37 -12.44
C LYS A 202 -7.78 -21.71 -13.03
N ASP A 203 -6.85 -22.63 -13.12
CA ASP A 203 -7.14 -24.03 -13.42
C ASP A 203 -7.56 -24.81 -12.16
N LYS A 204 -7.80 -26.12 -12.31
CA LYS A 204 -8.19 -27.00 -11.19
C LYS A 204 -7.12 -27.16 -10.10
N SER A 205 -5.86 -26.88 -10.41
CA SER A 205 -4.74 -26.94 -9.45
C SER A 205 -4.55 -25.63 -8.69
N GLY A 206 -5.27 -24.58 -9.08
CA GLY A 206 -5.09 -23.22 -8.56
C GLY A 206 -4.01 -22.41 -9.31
N LYS A 207 -3.40 -22.96 -10.36
CA LYS A 207 -2.47 -22.22 -11.22
C LYS A 207 -3.21 -21.06 -11.90
N VAL A 208 -2.65 -19.87 -11.83
CA VAL A 208 -3.18 -18.69 -12.53
C VAL A 208 -2.89 -18.84 -14.02
N LEU A 209 -3.95 -18.74 -14.84
CA LEU A 209 -3.89 -18.86 -16.29
C LEU A 209 -3.97 -17.49 -16.98
N ALA A 210 -4.76 -16.58 -16.43
CA ALA A 210 -4.92 -15.22 -16.98
C ALA A 210 -5.39 -14.27 -15.88
N VAL A 211 -5.08 -13.00 -16.04
CA VAL A 211 -5.52 -11.93 -15.15
C VAL A 211 -5.99 -10.72 -15.95
N SER A 212 -6.82 -9.91 -15.33
CA SER A 212 -7.21 -8.60 -15.87
C SER A 212 -7.62 -7.67 -14.74
N LYS A 213 -7.47 -6.37 -14.96
CA LYS A 213 -7.97 -5.32 -14.07
C LYS A 213 -8.73 -4.29 -14.88
N ALA A 214 -9.79 -3.75 -14.29
CA ALA A 214 -10.62 -2.73 -14.93
C ALA A 214 -11.28 -1.85 -13.87
N ASN A 215 -11.87 -0.75 -14.31
CA ASN A 215 -12.58 0.18 -13.46
C ASN A 215 -14.00 0.41 -13.97
N LEU A 216 -14.96 0.48 -13.04
CA LEU A 216 -16.28 1.05 -13.28
C LEU A 216 -16.30 2.48 -12.73
N ASN A 217 -16.77 3.41 -13.53
CA ASN A 217 -16.86 4.81 -13.13
C ASN A 217 -18.29 5.18 -12.74
N SER A 218 -18.41 6.02 -11.70
CA SER A 218 -19.70 6.61 -11.25
C SER A 218 -20.75 5.55 -10.90
N VAL A 219 -20.43 4.66 -9.96
CA VAL A 219 -21.32 3.59 -9.48
C VAL A 219 -22.13 4.09 -8.28
N LYS A 220 -23.43 4.31 -8.46
CA LYS A 220 -24.29 4.85 -7.42
C LYS A 220 -24.65 3.82 -6.35
N SER A 221 -24.98 4.29 -5.16
CA SER A 221 -25.57 3.50 -4.09
C SER A 221 -26.83 2.77 -4.60
N GLY A 222 -26.92 1.46 -4.38
CA GLY A 222 -28.02 0.62 -4.85
C GLY A 222 -27.95 0.21 -6.33
N GLU A 223 -27.01 0.75 -7.11
CA GLU A 223 -26.87 0.43 -8.54
C GLU A 223 -26.32 -0.99 -8.75
N VAL A 224 -26.85 -1.65 -9.79
CA VAL A 224 -26.31 -2.91 -10.31
C VAL A 224 -25.89 -2.66 -11.76
N ARG A 225 -24.67 -3.00 -12.09
CA ARG A 225 -24.08 -2.75 -13.41
C ARG A 225 -23.51 -4.00 -14.01
N ASP A 226 -23.87 -4.30 -15.28
CA ASP A 226 -23.28 -5.36 -16.06
C ASP A 226 -21.83 -5.02 -16.40
N PHE A 227 -20.96 -6.02 -16.34
CA PHE A 227 -19.56 -5.90 -16.72
C PHE A 227 -19.07 -7.17 -17.38
N ARG A 228 -18.07 -7.02 -18.29
CA ARG A 228 -17.47 -8.14 -19.00
C ARG A 228 -15.95 -7.98 -19.09
N PHE A 229 -15.23 -9.00 -18.66
CA PHE A 229 -13.84 -9.20 -19.05
C PHE A 229 -13.76 -10.02 -20.33
N PHE A 230 -12.79 -9.68 -21.15
CA PHE A 230 -12.61 -10.29 -22.46
C PHE A 230 -11.14 -10.52 -22.76
N TRP A 231 -10.78 -11.77 -23.03
CA TRP A 231 -9.45 -12.16 -23.53
C TRP A 231 -9.60 -12.61 -24.99
N PRO A 232 -9.10 -11.82 -25.95
CA PRO A 232 -9.35 -12.05 -27.38
C PRO A 232 -8.69 -13.30 -27.94
N GLU A 233 -7.75 -13.87 -27.22
CA GLU A 233 -7.09 -15.14 -27.56
C GLU A 233 -7.18 -16.10 -26.37
N ALA A 234 -7.27 -17.39 -26.67
CA ALA A 234 -7.24 -18.42 -25.63
C ALA A 234 -5.85 -18.44 -24.99
N PHE A 235 -5.82 -18.49 -23.69
CA PHE A 235 -4.62 -18.76 -22.90
C PHE A 235 -4.44 -20.28 -22.74
N GLU A 236 -3.22 -20.71 -22.46
CA GLU A 236 -2.92 -22.13 -22.24
C GLU A 236 -3.60 -22.64 -20.95
N GLY A 237 -4.24 -23.80 -21.05
CA GLY A 237 -4.89 -24.47 -19.93
C GLY A 237 -6.41 -24.38 -19.96
N GLN A 238 -7.05 -25.08 -19.03
CA GLN A 238 -8.49 -25.14 -18.90
C GLN A 238 -8.94 -24.35 -17.65
N ALA A 239 -9.65 -23.26 -17.86
CA ALA A 239 -10.22 -22.46 -16.77
C ALA A 239 -11.26 -23.28 -15.98
N GLN A 240 -11.12 -23.34 -14.66
CA GLN A 240 -12.04 -24.02 -13.75
C GLN A 240 -12.61 -23.06 -12.70
N LEU A 241 -11.87 -22.02 -12.37
CA LEU A 241 -12.26 -21.02 -11.39
C LEU A 241 -11.94 -19.63 -11.92
N VAL A 242 -12.86 -18.72 -11.72
CA VAL A 242 -12.64 -17.29 -11.92
C VAL A 242 -12.94 -16.56 -10.62
N GLU A 243 -11.93 -15.93 -10.06
CA GLU A 243 -12.07 -15.05 -8.90
C GLU A 243 -12.23 -13.62 -9.38
N ILE A 244 -13.24 -12.94 -8.87
CA ILE A 244 -13.51 -11.54 -9.14
C ILE A 244 -13.57 -10.81 -7.82
N LYS A 245 -12.83 -9.70 -7.72
CA LYS A 245 -12.94 -8.78 -6.60
C LYS A 245 -13.33 -7.40 -7.11
N ALA A 246 -14.34 -6.81 -6.48
CA ALA A 246 -14.71 -5.42 -6.70
C ALA A 246 -14.41 -4.63 -5.42
N GLN A 247 -13.70 -3.52 -5.55
CA GLN A 247 -13.20 -2.73 -4.43
C GLN A 247 -13.25 -1.25 -4.77
N SER A 248 -13.25 -0.39 -3.75
CA SER A 248 -13.21 1.05 -3.94
C SER A 248 -12.37 1.71 -2.85
N ASN A 249 -11.53 2.67 -3.26
CA ASN A 249 -10.67 3.39 -2.32
C ASN A 249 -11.47 4.42 -1.55
N VAL A 250 -11.83 4.10 -0.32
CA VAL A 250 -12.57 5.01 0.57
C VAL A 250 -11.67 5.91 1.44
N PHE A 251 -10.36 5.74 1.38
CA PHE A 251 -9.42 6.71 1.93
C PHE A 251 -9.31 7.96 1.04
N ASP A 252 -9.50 7.81 -0.27
CA ASP A 252 -9.60 8.95 -1.18
C ASP A 252 -11.02 9.55 -1.09
N LEU A 253 -11.13 10.69 -0.42
CA LEU A 253 -12.41 11.40 -0.26
C LEU A 253 -13.01 11.86 -1.60
N LYS A 254 -12.19 12.07 -2.63
CA LYS A 254 -12.67 12.45 -3.97
C LYS A 254 -13.40 11.29 -4.65
N ASN A 255 -13.12 10.07 -4.22
CA ASN A 255 -13.78 8.86 -4.75
C ASN A 255 -15.19 8.65 -4.16
N LEU A 256 -15.53 9.37 -3.09
CA LEU A 256 -16.82 9.27 -2.42
C LEU A 256 -17.69 10.47 -2.76
N TYR A 257 -18.89 10.21 -3.27
CA TYR A 257 -19.94 11.22 -3.34
C TYR A 257 -20.97 10.93 -2.24
N SER A 258 -21.17 11.88 -1.34
CA SER A 258 -22.34 11.86 -0.48
C SER A 258 -23.51 12.48 -1.23
N LYS A 259 -24.69 11.86 -1.13
CA LYS A 259 -25.94 12.53 -1.49
C LYS A 259 -26.19 13.74 -0.63
#